data_9a3af850e0bc71ce66fb43499e29914e
#
_entry.id   9a3af850e0bc71ce66fb43499e29914e
#
_cell.length_a   1.000
_cell.length_b   1.000
_cell.length_c   1.000
_cell.angle_alpha   90.00
_cell.angle_beta   90.00
_cell.angle_gamma   90.00
#
_symmetry.space_group_name_H-M   'P 1'
#
loop_
_entity.id
_entity.type
_entity.pdbx_description
1 polymer ?
#
loop_
_entity_poly.entity_id
_entity_poly.type
_entity_poly.pdbx_seq_one_letter_code
_entity_poly.pdbx_strand_id
1 'polypeptide(L)'
;MFGVTGDLARKKLMPAVYDLANRGLLPPAFALTGFARRDWDKQDFAKVVHDSVKEYARTPFREETWEQLAEGIRFVQGTFDDPEAFAELRRTVEELDEQRGTHGNHAFYLSIPPSAFPQVIQQLRDSGLSDPKEGTWRRVVIEKPFGHNLESANELDAVVSEVFPPDSVFRIDHYLGKETVQNLLALRFANQLFEPIWNSQYIDHVQITMAEDIGIGSRAGYFDGIGTARDVIQNHLLQLFALTAMEEPASFDAADLRAEKEKVLRQVRLPEDLATGTARGQYAAGWRGGEQVGGFLQEEGIAPDSITETYAAIRLDVPNRRWAGTPFYLRAGKRLGRRVTEIALVFKKVPMPYFQQIEGSDVGANALVIRVQPDEGVTLKFGSKVPGTTMEVRDVTMDFAYGNAFTESSPEAYERLILDVLLGDPPLFPRHEEVALSWQILDPITEFWATQGQPEQYRSGTWGPASADAMLARDGRVWRRP
;
A
#
# COMPACT_ATOMS: atom_id res chain seq x y z
N MET A 1 9.95 18.33 -6.73
CA MET A 1 9.83 16.88 -7.01
C MET A 1 11.15 16.38 -7.54
N PHE A 2 11.80 15.48 -6.85
CA PHE A 2 13.05 14.84 -7.26
C PHE A 2 12.72 13.56 -8.06
N GLY A 3 13.53 13.26 -9.09
CA GLY A 3 13.32 12.05 -9.89
C GLY A 3 12.17 12.12 -10.88
N VAL A 4 11.86 13.29 -11.40
CA VAL A 4 10.74 13.55 -12.35
C VAL A 4 10.82 12.77 -13.66
N THR A 5 11.93 12.13 -13.95
CA THR A 5 12.10 11.28 -15.14
C THR A 5 11.66 9.83 -14.92
N GLY A 6 11.30 9.47 -13.68
CA GLY A 6 10.88 8.12 -13.31
C GLY A 6 9.43 7.81 -13.66
N ASP A 7 9.12 6.51 -13.76
CA ASP A 7 7.78 6.00 -14.08
C ASP A 7 6.71 6.45 -13.06
N LEU A 8 7.05 6.51 -11.77
CA LEU A 8 6.12 6.94 -10.72
C LEU A 8 5.69 8.40 -10.95
N ALA A 9 6.67 9.29 -11.15
CA ALA A 9 6.38 10.70 -11.40
C ALA A 9 5.49 10.85 -12.65
N ARG A 10 5.86 10.17 -13.73
CA ARG A 10 5.17 10.27 -15.01
C ARG A 10 3.78 9.65 -15.00
N LYS A 11 3.61 8.45 -14.43
CA LYS A 11 2.35 7.69 -14.52
C LYS A 11 1.37 8.01 -13.38
N LYS A 12 1.85 8.63 -12.29
CA LYS A 12 1.06 8.82 -11.07
C LYS A 12 1.10 10.25 -10.54
N LEU A 13 2.30 10.80 -10.26
CA LEU A 13 2.38 12.06 -9.51
C LEU A 13 1.97 13.26 -10.37
N MET A 14 2.49 13.38 -11.60
CA MET A 14 2.14 14.47 -12.50
C MET A 14 0.64 14.46 -12.87
N PRO A 15 0.04 13.31 -13.23
CA PRO A 15 -1.40 13.20 -13.44
C PRO A 15 -2.22 13.56 -12.20
N ALA A 16 -1.82 13.09 -11.01
CA ALA A 16 -2.52 13.41 -9.76
C ALA A 16 -2.50 14.90 -9.43
N VAL A 17 -1.36 15.58 -9.65
CA VAL A 17 -1.29 17.05 -9.52
C VAL A 17 -2.26 17.74 -10.46
N TYR A 18 -2.33 17.31 -11.72
CA TYR A 18 -3.29 17.87 -12.68
C TYR A 18 -4.73 17.59 -12.29
N ASP A 19 -5.06 16.37 -11.87
CA ASP A 19 -6.41 15.99 -11.45
C ASP A 19 -6.87 16.82 -10.24
N LEU A 20 -5.97 17.09 -9.28
CA LEU A 20 -6.22 18.01 -8.16
C LEU A 20 -6.47 19.46 -8.65
N ALA A 21 -5.66 19.95 -9.60
CA ALA A 21 -5.86 21.27 -10.20
C ALA A 21 -7.22 21.36 -10.89
N ASN A 22 -7.57 20.35 -11.69
CA ASN A 22 -8.80 20.30 -12.46
C ASN A 22 -10.07 20.18 -11.58
N ARG A 23 -9.92 19.63 -10.37
CA ARG A 23 -10.97 19.58 -9.33
C ARG A 23 -11.04 20.87 -8.49
N GLY A 24 -10.13 21.83 -8.68
CA GLY A 24 -10.06 23.06 -7.89
C GLY A 24 -9.55 22.83 -6.45
N LEU A 25 -8.79 21.76 -6.21
CA LEU A 25 -8.27 21.39 -4.90
C LEU A 25 -6.84 21.90 -4.65
N LEU A 26 -6.13 22.35 -5.67
CA LEU A 26 -4.84 23.02 -5.51
C LEU A 26 -5.03 24.52 -5.22
N PRO A 27 -4.18 25.12 -4.38
CA PRO A 27 -4.19 26.56 -4.20
C PRO A 27 -3.79 27.27 -5.51
N PRO A 28 -4.36 28.47 -5.80
CA PRO A 28 -4.03 29.21 -7.03
C PRO A 28 -2.54 29.50 -7.20
N ALA A 29 -1.83 29.64 -6.09
CA ALA A 29 -0.40 29.87 -6.05
C ALA A 29 0.48 28.63 -6.23
N PHE A 30 -0.11 27.45 -6.46
CA PHE A 30 0.65 26.20 -6.58
C PHE A 30 1.70 26.28 -7.70
N ALA A 31 2.90 25.75 -7.41
CA ALA A 31 4.00 25.62 -8.36
C ALA A 31 4.63 24.23 -8.27
N LEU A 32 5.12 23.72 -9.40
CA LEU A 32 5.78 22.41 -9.51
C LEU A 32 7.19 22.61 -10.06
N THR A 33 8.20 22.34 -9.23
CA THR A 33 9.60 22.33 -9.66
C THR A 33 10.11 20.90 -9.81
N GLY A 34 10.54 20.53 -11.01
CA GLY A 34 11.19 19.26 -11.29
C GLY A 34 12.71 19.37 -11.07
N PHE A 35 13.30 18.28 -10.50
CA PHE A 35 14.74 18.14 -10.33
C PHE A 35 15.21 16.82 -10.90
N ALA A 36 16.12 16.84 -11.87
CA ALA A 36 16.73 15.64 -12.46
C ALA A 36 18.01 15.95 -13.23
N ARG A 37 18.75 14.88 -13.59
CA ARG A 37 20.02 14.98 -14.32
C ARG A 37 19.87 15.28 -15.83
N ARG A 38 18.64 15.29 -16.36
CA ARG A 38 18.41 15.50 -17.79
C ARG A 38 18.77 16.94 -18.17
N ASP A 39 19.34 17.09 -19.34
CA ASP A 39 19.56 18.40 -19.97
C ASP A 39 18.24 18.89 -20.57
N TRP A 40 17.35 19.36 -19.69
CA TRP A 40 16.05 19.89 -20.02
C TRP A 40 15.94 21.34 -19.59
N ASP A 41 15.21 22.09 -20.36
CA ASP A 41 14.75 23.41 -19.92
C ASP A 41 13.32 23.34 -19.34
N LYS A 42 12.77 24.51 -19.02
CA LYS A 42 11.39 24.63 -18.53
C LYS A 42 10.36 24.07 -19.54
N GLN A 43 10.60 24.26 -20.85
CA GLN A 43 9.63 23.88 -21.90
C GLN A 43 9.66 22.36 -22.10
N ASP A 44 10.86 21.75 -22.06
CA ASP A 44 11.02 20.30 -22.13
C ASP A 44 10.30 19.61 -20.98
N PHE A 45 10.49 20.09 -19.76
CA PHE A 45 9.83 19.52 -18.60
C PHE A 45 8.31 19.75 -18.64
N ALA A 46 7.84 20.94 -18.99
CA ALA A 46 6.42 21.22 -19.14
C ALA A 46 5.77 20.30 -20.19
N LYS A 47 6.48 20.00 -21.30
CA LYS A 47 6.02 19.04 -22.30
C LYS A 47 5.89 17.63 -21.72
N VAL A 48 6.87 17.17 -20.93
CA VAL A 48 6.82 15.86 -20.27
C VAL A 48 5.64 15.77 -19.32
N VAL A 49 5.37 16.82 -18.54
CA VAL A 49 4.19 16.89 -17.65
C VAL A 49 2.90 16.87 -18.47
N HIS A 50 2.81 17.65 -19.54
CA HIS A 50 1.65 17.70 -20.40
C HIS A 50 1.31 16.34 -21.04
N ASP A 51 2.33 15.68 -21.63
CA ASP A 51 2.17 14.37 -22.26
C ASP A 51 1.73 13.33 -21.22
N SER A 52 2.31 13.38 -20.02
CA SER A 52 1.96 12.54 -18.87
C SER A 52 0.51 12.72 -18.44
N VAL A 53 0.05 13.96 -18.33
CA VAL A 53 -1.32 14.32 -17.99
C VAL A 53 -2.29 13.82 -19.05
N LYS A 54 -2.01 14.04 -20.33
CA LYS A 54 -2.86 13.56 -21.43
C LYS A 54 -2.99 12.03 -21.48
N GLU A 55 -1.95 11.32 -21.10
CA GLU A 55 -1.94 9.86 -21.15
C GLU A 55 -2.56 9.20 -19.90
N TYR A 56 -2.40 9.79 -18.72
CA TYR A 56 -2.69 9.11 -17.46
C TYR A 56 -3.67 9.83 -16.51
N ALA A 57 -4.05 11.10 -16.77
CA ALA A 57 -5.02 11.79 -15.94
C ALA A 57 -6.39 11.10 -15.99
N ARG A 58 -7.10 11.12 -14.88
CA ARG A 58 -8.43 10.52 -14.74
C ARG A 58 -9.56 11.50 -15.05
N THR A 59 -9.30 12.79 -14.89
CA THR A 59 -10.25 13.85 -15.25
C THR A 59 -10.06 14.24 -16.72
N PRO A 60 -11.11 14.72 -17.40
CA PRO A 60 -10.99 15.22 -18.77
C PRO A 60 -9.96 16.35 -18.85
N PHE A 61 -9.11 16.32 -19.88
CA PHE A 61 -8.13 17.38 -20.11
C PHE A 61 -8.83 18.70 -20.47
N ARG A 62 -8.45 19.79 -19.77
CA ARG A 62 -8.90 21.15 -19.99
C ARG A 62 -7.70 22.05 -20.24
N GLU A 63 -7.71 22.78 -21.35
CA GLU A 63 -6.60 23.66 -21.73
C GLU A 63 -6.38 24.78 -20.70
N GLU A 64 -7.45 25.39 -20.21
CA GLU A 64 -7.38 26.46 -19.21
C GLU A 64 -6.70 26.01 -17.91
N THR A 65 -7.06 24.80 -17.40
CA THR A 65 -6.42 24.23 -16.20
C THR A 65 -4.94 23.94 -16.45
N TRP A 66 -4.62 23.45 -17.65
CA TRP A 66 -3.25 23.19 -18.03
C TRP A 66 -2.41 24.47 -18.13
N GLU A 67 -2.90 25.50 -18.77
CA GLU A 67 -2.21 26.79 -18.90
C GLU A 67 -1.89 27.38 -17.53
N GLN A 68 -2.86 27.40 -16.61
CA GLN A 68 -2.65 27.88 -15.24
C GLN A 68 -1.59 27.07 -14.48
N LEU A 69 -1.60 25.73 -14.63
CA LEU A 69 -0.60 24.86 -13.99
C LEU A 69 0.78 25.07 -14.62
N ALA A 70 0.86 25.18 -15.94
CA ALA A 70 2.10 25.33 -16.71
C ALA A 70 2.87 26.62 -16.37
N GLU A 71 2.18 27.71 -16.01
CA GLU A 71 2.82 28.93 -15.54
C GLU A 71 3.72 28.70 -14.33
N GLY A 72 3.29 27.80 -13.40
CA GLY A 72 4.03 27.44 -12.18
C GLY A 72 5.07 26.34 -12.34
N ILE A 73 5.26 25.78 -13.55
CA ILE A 73 6.24 24.71 -13.77
C ILE A 73 7.64 25.31 -13.91
N ARG A 74 8.62 24.72 -13.20
CA ARG A 74 10.04 25.02 -13.34
C ARG A 74 10.84 23.71 -13.35
N PHE A 75 12.05 23.78 -13.87
CA PHE A 75 12.97 22.66 -13.88
C PHE A 75 14.36 23.11 -13.45
N VAL A 76 15.00 22.30 -12.63
CA VAL A 76 16.39 22.49 -12.24
C VAL A 76 17.15 21.23 -12.62
N GLN A 77 18.17 21.41 -13.46
CA GLN A 77 19.09 20.35 -13.83
C GLN A 77 20.13 20.15 -12.73
N GLY A 78 20.35 18.91 -12.31
CA GLY A 78 21.42 18.61 -11.35
C GLY A 78 21.46 17.15 -10.94
N THR A 79 22.58 16.77 -10.34
CA THR A 79 22.77 15.50 -9.65
C THR A 79 22.54 15.67 -8.15
N PHE A 80 22.34 14.55 -7.43
CA PHE A 80 22.04 14.61 -5.98
C PHE A 80 23.24 14.99 -5.12
N ASP A 81 24.44 15.02 -5.69
CA ASP A 81 25.70 15.40 -5.07
C ASP A 81 26.21 16.81 -5.48
N ASP A 82 25.39 17.56 -6.23
CA ASP A 82 25.76 18.86 -6.76
C ASP A 82 25.22 20.01 -5.89
N PRO A 83 26.04 20.66 -5.01
CA PRO A 83 25.59 21.77 -4.19
C PRO A 83 25.15 23.00 -4.99
N GLU A 84 25.70 23.22 -6.20
CA GLU A 84 25.32 24.36 -7.04
C GLU A 84 23.91 24.18 -7.59
N ALA A 85 23.54 22.95 -7.95
CA ALA A 85 22.17 22.63 -8.38
C ALA A 85 21.16 22.81 -7.23
N PHE A 86 21.52 22.50 -5.99
CA PHE A 86 20.65 22.78 -4.84
C PHE A 86 20.57 24.28 -4.51
N ALA A 87 21.64 25.03 -4.72
CA ALA A 87 21.60 26.50 -4.64
C ALA A 87 20.71 27.12 -5.73
N GLU A 88 20.72 26.54 -6.96
CA GLU A 88 19.80 26.94 -8.03
C GLU A 88 18.37 26.56 -7.70
N LEU A 89 18.13 25.35 -7.16
CA LEU A 89 16.80 24.95 -6.68
C LEU A 89 16.26 25.92 -5.65
N ARG A 90 17.09 26.36 -4.71
CA ARG A 90 16.73 27.36 -3.71
C ARG A 90 16.31 28.68 -4.36
N ARG A 91 17.10 29.22 -5.28
CA ARG A 91 16.75 30.45 -6.01
C ARG A 91 15.43 30.29 -6.75
N THR A 92 15.26 29.16 -7.46
CA THR A 92 14.03 28.87 -8.23
C THR A 92 12.79 28.86 -7.35
N VAL A 93 12.82 28.23 -6.18
CA VAL A 93 11.65 28.18 -5.29
C VAL A 93 11.40 29.53 -4.59
N GLU A 94 12.46 30.29 -4.25
CA GLU A 94 12.33 31.65 -3.71
C GLU A 94 11.74 32.63 -4.74
N GLU A 95 12.13 32.52 -6.01
CA GLU A 95 11.49 33.28 -7.11
C GLU A 95 10.00 32.93 -7.27
N LEU A 96 9.66 31.63 -7.16
CA LEU A 96 8.25 31.19 -7.21
C LEU A 96 7.45 31.70 -6.01
N ASP A 97 8.06 31.78 -4.82
CA ASP A 97 7.41 32.36 -3.64
C ASP A 97 6.99 33.82 -3.91
N GLU A 98 7.83 34.61 -4.61
CA GLU A 98 7.54 36.00 -4.96
C GLU A 98 6.54 36.11 -6.14
N GLN A 99 6.79 35.35 -7.22
CA GLN A 99 6.03 35.45 -8.46
C GLN A 99 4.62 34.84 -8.36
N ARG A 100 4.45 33.74 -7.63
CA ARG A 100 3.20 32.98 -7.50
C ARG A 100 2.50 33.21 -6.16
N GLY A 101 3.20 33.66 -5.13
CA GLY A 101 2.65 33.84 -3.80
C GLY A 101 2.48 32.50 -3.06
N THR A 102 3.45 31.58 -3.17
CA THR A 102 3.44 30.30 -2.44
C THR A 102 3.75 30.48 -0.95
N HIS A 103 4.05 31.71 -0.53
CA HIS A 103 4.29 32.11 0.85
C HIS A 103 5.43 31.34 1.55
N GLY A 104 6.37 30.81 0.77
CA GLY A 104 7.50 30.06 1.33
C GLY A 104 7.14 28.67 1.85
N ASN A 105 6.03 28.08 1.45
CA ASN A 105 5.63 26.73 1.83
C ASN A 105 6.13 25.71 0.80
N HIS A 106 6.98 24.79 1.22
CA HIS A 106 7.61 23.84 0.29
C HIS A 106 7.43 22.39 0.73
N ALA A 107 7.01 21.54 -0.21
CA ALA A 107 6.99 20.08 -0.08
C ALA A 107 8.05 19.46 -1.00
N PHE A 108 8.95 18.68 -0.44
CA PHE A 108 10.01 17.98 -1.17
C PHE A 108 9.61 16.52 -1.39
N TYR A 109 9.21 16.19 -2.62
CA TYR A 109 8.79 14.83 -2.96
C TYR A 109 9.99 14.03 -3.52
N LEU A 110 10.38 12.95 -2.83
CA LEU A 110 11.53 12.11 -3.17
C LEU A 110 11.08 10.89 -3.97
N SER A 111 10.82 11.06 -5.28
CA SER A 111 10.56 9.96 -6.23
C SER A 111 11.87 9.42 -6.83
N ILE A 112 12.79 9.01 -5.96
CA ILE A 112 14.16 8.62 -6.26
C ILE A 112 14.49 7.27 -5.61
N PRO A 113 15.59 6.60 -6.04
CA PRO A 113 16.02 5.37 -5.38
C PRO A 113 16.31 5.59 -3.88
N PRO A 114 15.97 4.64 -3.00
CA PRO A 114 16.17 4.78 -1.54
C PRO A 114 17.62 5.07 -1.15
N SER A 115 18.59 4.54 -1.89
CA SER A 115 20.02 4.81 -1.66
C SER A 115 20.41 6.29 -1.81
N ALA A 116 19.59 7.10 -2.50
CA ALA A 116 19.83 8.53 -2.68
C ALA A 116 19.13 9.39 -1.59
N PHE A 117 18.25 8.84 -0.76
CA PHE A 117 17.55 9.62 0.25
C PHE A 117 18.49 10.35 1.21
N PRO A 118 19.50 9.70 1.82
CA PRO A 118 20.40 10.40 2.75
C PRO A 118 21.10 11.58 2.12
N GLN A 119 21.58 11.42 0.88
CA GLN A 119 22.29 12.47 0.16
C GLN A 119 21.39 13.68 -0.14
N VAL A 120 20.17 13.43 -0.65
CA VAL A 120 19.22 14.51 -0.95
C VAL A 120 18.78 15.24 0.34
N ILE A 121 18.49 14.52 1.40
CA ILE A 121 18.12 15.09 2.69
C ILE A 121 19.25 16.00 3.24
N GLN A 122 20.51 15.53 3.15
CA GLN A 122 21.67 16.32 3.55
C GLN A 122 21.82 17.59 2.71
N GLN A 123 21.66 17.50 1.41
CA GLN A 123 21.74 18.66 0.50
C GLN A 123 20.61 19.68 0.76
N LEU A 124 19.42 19.21 1.06
CA LEU A 124 18.31 20.09 1.46
C LEU A 124 18.64 20.89 2.72
N ARG A 125 19.33 20.28 3.69
CA ARG A 125 19.83 20.94 4.89
C ARG A 125 20.92 21.95 4.55
N ASP A 126 21.96 21.52 3.85
CA ASP A 126 23.16 22.31 3.60
C ASP A 126 22.87 23.53 2.71
N SER A 127 21.87 23.43 1.83
CA SER A 127 21.37 24.54 1.03
C SER A 127 20.40 25.47 1.78
N GLY A 128 19.96 25.13 3.01
CA GLY A 128 18.94 25.85 3.77
C GLY A 128 17.52 25.74 3.21
N LEU A 129 17.27 24.78 2.31
CA LEU A 129 15.93 24.51 1.76
C LEU A 129 15.01 23.87 2.80
N SER A 130 15.57 23.11 3.75
CA SER A 130 14.82 22.50 4.85
C SER A 130 14.38 23.48 5.95
N ASP A 131 14.94 24.70 5.99
CA ASP A 131 14.69 25.64 7.06
C ASP A 131 13.42 26.45 6.79
N PRO A 132 12.35 26.31 7.61
CA PRO A 132 11.15 27.12 7.44
C PRO A 132 11.40 28.54 7.94
N LYS A 133 10.88 29.53 7.20
CA LYS A 133 10.75 30.91 7.71
C LYS A 133 9.57 30.99 8.68
N GLU A 134 9.49 32.03 9.51
CA GLU A 134 8.37 32.23 10.41
C GLU A 134 7.02 32.18 9.67
N GLY A 135 6.08 31.38 10.15
CA GLY A 135 4.76 31.20 9.54
C GLY A 135 4.73 30.30 8.31
N THR A 136 5.86 29.67 7.93
CA THR A 136 5.95 28.75 6.80
C THR A 136 6.23 27.32 7.26
N TRP A 137 6.04 26.37 6.35
CA TRP A 137 6.33 24.96 6.62
C TRP A 137 7.25 24.36 5.56
N ARG A 138 7.97 23.30 5.97
CA ARG A 138 8.77 22.42 5.12
C ARG A 138 8.30 21.00 5.35
N ARG A 139 8.00 20.25 4.29
CA ARG A 139 7.55 18.86 4.35
C ARG A 139 8.36 18.01 3.39
N VAL A 140 8.73 16.83 3.82
CA VAL A 140 9.39 15.85 2.98
C VAL A 140 8.49 14.63 2.78
N VAL A 141 8.37 14.19 1.53
CA VAL A 141 7.59 13.02 1.15
C VAL A 141 8.54 11.93 0.69
N ILE A 142 8.47 10.78 1.34
CA ILE A 142 9.36 9.65 1.13
C ILE A 142 8.56 8.45 0.64
N GLU A 143 8.97 7.91 -0.51
CA GLU A 143 8.40 6.68 -1.06
C GLU A 143 8.99 5.42 -0.43
N LYS A 144 8.22 4.33 -0.48
CA LYS A 144 8.75 3.01 -0.09
C LYS A 144 9.88 2.57 -1.06
N PRO A 145 10.79 1.72 -0.60
CA PRO A 145 10.89 1.05 0.70
C PRO A 145 11.54 1.92 1.79
N PHE A 146 11.07 1.73 3.03
CA PHE A 146 11.64 2.37 4.22
C PHE A 146 12.63 1.40 4.89
N GLY A 147 13.84 1.33 4.34
CA GLY A 147 14.80 0.29 4.68
C GLY A 147 14.49 -1.07 4.04
N HIS A 148 15.32 -2.07 4.33
CA HIS A 148 15.17 -3.46 3.91
C HIS A 148 15.16 -4.43 5.11
N ASN A 149 15.37 -3.92 6.32
CA ASN A 149 15.23 -4.53 7.63
C ASN A 149 15.07 -3.43 8.68
N LEU A 150 14.90 -3.79 9.95
CA LEU A 150 14.74 -2.83 11.05
C LEU A 150 15.92 -1.89 11.20
N GLU A 151 17.15 -2.38 11.09
CA GLU A 151 18.38 -1.58 11.25
C GLU A 151 18.43 -0.47 10.20
N SER A 152 18.32 -0.79 8.93
CA SER A 152 18.35 0.19 7.84
C SER A 152 17.15 1.15 7.84
N ALA A 153 15.99 0.71 8.37
CA ALA A 153 14.85 1.59 8.57
C ALA A 153 15.13 2.65 9.66
N ASN A 154 15.77 2.23 10.76
CA ASN A 154 16.19 3.13 11.83
C ASN A 154 17.29 4.11 11.36
N GLU A 155 18.26 3.64 10.57
CA GLU A 155 19.28 4.49 9.98
C GLU A 155 18.68 5.56 9.06
N LEU A 156 17.76 5.17 8.20
CA LEU A 156 17.05 6.12 7.33
C LEU A 156 16.28 7.15 8.14
N ASP A 157 15.56 6.72 9.17
CA ASP A 157 14.80 7.61 10.03
C ASP A 157 15.70 8.59 10.79
N ALA A 158 16.85 8.13 11.28
CA ALA A 158 17.82 8.98 11.95
C ALA A 158 18.29 10.14 11.04
N VAL A 159 18.66 9.82 9.78
CA VAL A 159 19.06 10.82 8.79
C VAL A 159 17.95 11.82 8.49
N VAL A 160 16.72 11.35 8.33
CA VAL A 160 15.57 12.22 8.03
C VAL A 160 15.22 13.10 9.22
N SER A 161 15.24 12.55 10.44
CA SER A 161 14.87 13.23 11.67
C SER A 161 15.89 14.28 12.13
N GLU A 162 17.15 14.19 11.67
CA GLU A 162 18.15 15.25 11.86
C GLU A 162 17.80 16.54 11.09
N VAL A 163 16.99 16.46 10.04
CA VAL A 163 16.69 17.57 9.13
C VAL A 163 15.24 18.01 9.19
N PHE A 164 14.30 17.07 9.31
CA PHE A 164 12.87 17.34 9.33
C PHE A 164 12.23 16.84 10.63
N PRO A 165 11.45 17.69 11.31
CA PRO A 165 10.69 17.25 12.49
C PRO A 165 9.67 16.15 12.09
N PRO A 166 9.30 15.25 13.01
CA PRO A 166 8.44 14.09 12.70
C PRO A 166 7.11 14.43 12.00
N ASP A 167 6.50 15.55 12.35
CA ASP A 167 5.23 16.00 11.76
C ASP A 167 5.39 16.61 10.35
N SER A 168 6.62 16.77 9.89
CA SER A 168 6.97 17.23 8.54
C SER A 168 7.36 16.08 7.61
N VAL A 169 7.37 14.83 8.09
CA VAL A 169 7.78 13.66 7.33
C VAL A 169 6.56 12.83 6.93
N PHE A 170 6.33 12.72 5.63
CA PHE A 170 5.19 12.00 5.04
C PHE A 170 5.70 10.75 4.31
N ARG A 171 5.56 9.58 4.94
CA ARG A 171 5.93 8.28 4.34
C ARG A 171 4.76 7.75 3.55
N ILE A 172 4.98 7.47 2.26
CA ILE A 172 3.92 7.01 1.35
C ILE A 172 3.70 5.49 1.47
N ASP A 173 2.54 5.11 1.97
CA ASP A 173 1.91 3.84 1.62
C ASP A 173 0.63 4.12 0.83
N HIS A 174 0.70 3.97 -0.48
CA HIS A 174 -0.40 4.33 -1.38
C HIS A 174 -1.68 3.50 -1.17
N TYR A 175 -1.62 2.37 -0.43
CA TYR A 175 -2.82 1.64 -0.05
C TYR A 175 -3.67 2.40 0.96
N LEU A 176 -3.06 3.17 1.86
CA LEU A 176 -3.77 4.00 2.82
C LEU A 176 -4.55 5.15 2.14
N GLY A 177 -4.10 5.59 0.97
CA GLY A 177 -4.80 6.58 0.15
C GLY A 177 -6.01 6.04 -0.64
N LYS A 178 -6.28 4.71 -0.61
CA LYS A 178 -7.43 4.14 -1.30
C LYS A 178 -8.73 4.34 -0.52
N GLU A 179 -9.79 4.78 -1.19
CA GLU A 179 -11.12 4.98 -0.60
C GLU A 179 -11.63 3.72 0.11
N THR A 180 -11.45 2.56 -0.49
CA THR A 180 -11.88 1.28 0.10
C THR A 180 -11.13 0.91 1.37
N VAL A 181 -9.87 1.33 1.52
CA VAL A 181 -9.10 1.14 2.74
C VAL A 181 -9.57 2.10 3.83
N GLN A 182 -9.82 3.36 3.49
CA GLN A 182 -10.40 4.33 4.43
C GLN A 182 -11.82 3.94 4.85
N ASN A 183 -12.59 3.39 3.91
CA ASN A 183 -13.94 2.89 4.21
C ASN A 183 -13.95 1.77 5.25
N LEU A 184 -12.85 1.05 5.46
CA LEU A 184 -12.76 0.06 6.53
C LEU A 184 -13.05 0.68 7.90
N LEU A 185 -12.59 1.91 8.14
CA LEU A 185 -12.86 2.67 9.36
C LEU A 185 -14.34 3.04 9.47
N ALA A 186 -14.92 3.54 8.38
CA ALA A 186 -16.35 3.88 8.33
C ALA A 186 -17.22 2.62 8.49
N LEU A 187 -16.87 1.51 7.82
CA LEU A 187 -17.59 0.24 7.94
C LEU A 187 -17.61 -0.26 9.38
N ARG A 188 -16.48 -0.17 10.08
CA ARG A 188 -16.35 -0.62 11.46
C ARG A 188 -17.05 0.34 12.43
N PHE A 189 -16.68 1.61 12.41
CA PHE A 189 -16.97 2.53 13.52
C PHE A 189 -18.19 3.43 13.30
N ALA A 190 -18.71 3.53 12.07
CA ALA A 190 -19.96 4.22 11.80
C ALA A 190 -21.19 3.28 11.80
N ASN A 191 -21.00 1.96 11.96
CA ASN A 191 -22.06 0.98 11.83
C ASN A 191 -22.16 0.04 13.05
N GLN A 192 -23.20 0.21 13.85
CA GLN A 192 -23.50 -0.65 15.01
C GLN A 192 -23.72 -2.13 14.62
N LEU A 193 -23.90 -2.43 13.33
CA LEU A 193 -24.07 -3.80 12.85
C LEU A 193 -22.77 -4.61 12.88
N PHE A 194 -21.62 -3.97 12.64
CA PHE A 194 -20.36 -4.68 12.43
C PHE A 194 -19.46 -4.69 13.66
N GLU A 195 -19.25 -3.56 14.32
CA GLU A 195 -18.27 -3.48 15.42
C GLU A 195 -18.52 -4.45 16.58
N PRO A 196 -19.79 -4.71 17.03
CA PRO A 196 -20.06 -5.67 18.10
C PRO A 196 -19.66 -7.11 17.77
N ILE A 197 -19.62 -7.48 16.49
CA ILE A 197 -19.26 -8.83 16.03
C ILE A 197 -17.81 -8.91 15.52
N TRP A 198 -17.06 -7.81 15.56
CA TRP A 198 -15.69 -7.69 15.07
C TRP A 198 -14.65 -8.12 16.11
N ASN A 199 -14.76 -9.37 16.55
CA ASN A 199 -13.92 -9.93 17.62
C ASN A 199 -13.91 -11.47 17.61
N SER A 200 -13.07 -12.05 18.46
CA SER A 200 -12.86 -13.50 18.58
C SER A 200 -14.09 -14.30 19.05
N GLN A 201 -15.15 -13.67 19.54
CA GLN A 201 -16.39 -14.40 19.87
C GLN A 201 -17.11 -14.87 18.60
N TYR A 202 -17.07 -14.08 17.54
CA TYR A 202 -17.80 -14.33 16.29
C TYR A 202 -16.90 -14.72 15.12
N ILE A 203 -15.68 -14.17 15.06
CA ILE A 203 -14.74 -14.40 13.96
C ILE A 203 -13.87 -15.61 14.27
N ASP A 204 -13.82 -16.55 13.34
CA ASP A 204 -12.95 -17.73 13.40
C ASP A 204 -11.52 -17.39 12.99
N HIS A 205 -11.37 -16.66 11.88
CA HIS A 205 -10.08 -16.17 11.39
C HIS A 205 -10.26 -15.03 10.40
N VAL A 206 -9.17 -14.33 10.14
CA VAL A 206 -9.11 -13.27 9.13
C VAL A 206 -8.09 -13.64 8.06
N GLN A 207 -8.42 -13.40 6.78
CA GLN A 207 -7.50 -13.58 5.65
C GLN A 207 -7.31 -12.25 4.94
N ILE A 208 -6.06 -11.83 4.74
CA ILE A 208 -5.71 -10.65 3.96
C ILE A 208 -4.89 -11.10 2.76
N THR A 209 -5.43 -10.91 1.57
CA THR A 209 -4.82 -11.40 0.32
C THR A 209 -4.48 -10.23 -0.59
N MET A 210 -3.25 -10.20 -1.10
CA MET A 210 -2.84 -9.36 -2.22
C MET A 210 -2.25 -10.23 -3.32
N ALA A 211 -3.04 -10.51 -4.33
CA ALA A 211 -2.66 -11.33 -5.47
C ALA A 211 -2.45 -10.47 -6.72
N GLU A 212 -1.36 -10.72 -7.42
CA GLU A 212 -1.04 -10.14 -8.71
C GLU A 212 -0.99 -11.26 -9.76
N ASP A 213 -1.61 -11.04 -10.90
CA ASP A 213 -1.59 -11.98 -12.05
C ASP A 213 -0.39 -11.75 -12.97
N ILE A 214 0.36 -10.67 -12.75
CA ILE A 214 1.59 -10.32 -13.48
C ILE A 214 2.83 -10.87 -12.79
N GLY A 215 3.94 -11.07 -13.54
CA GLY A 215 5.28 -11.35 -13.02
C GLY A 215 6.03 -10.07 -12.66
N ILE A 216 7.35 -10.18 -12.50
CA ILE A 216 8.22 -9.04 -12.17
C ILE A 216 8.47 -8.10 -13.35
N GLY A 217 8.34 -8.58 -14.59
CA GLY A 217 8.60 -7.80 -15.80
C GLY A 217 10.00 -7.20 -15.82
N SER A 218 10.12 -5.95 -16.23
CA SER A 218 11.41 -5.22 -16.29
C SER A 218 12.01 -4.84 -14.93
N ARG A 219 11.43 -5.30 -13.80
CA ARG A 219 11.83 -4.91 -12.45
C ARG A 219 12.77 -5.91 -11.77
N ALA A 220 13.42 -6.80 -12.50
CA ALA A 220 14.31 -7.84 -11.96
C ALA A 220 15.37 -7.27 -11.02
N GLY A 221 16.12 -6.25 -11.45
CA GLY A 221 17.16 -5.63 -10.65
C GLY A 221 16.71 -4.93 -9.36
N TYR A 222 15.39 -4.64 -9.26
CA TYR A 222 14.80 -4.14 -8.02
C TYR A 222 14.27 -5.30 -7.16
N PHE A 223 13.59 -6.27 -7.77
CA PHE A 223 12.84 -7.30 -7.06
C PHE A 223 13.72 -8.42 -6.52
N ASP A 224 14.79 -8.78 -7.25
CA ASP A 224 15.71 -9.82 -6.80
C ASP A 224 16.46 -9.36 -5.53
N GLY A 225 16.44 -10.18 -4.51
CA GLY A 225 16.94 -9.87 -3.18
C GLY A 225 15.95 -9.13 -2.25
N ILE A 226 14.87 -8.53 -2.79
CA ILE A 226 13.80 -7.91 -1.97
C ILE A 226 12.72 -8.94 -1.63
N GLY A 227 12.11 -9.52 -2.66
CA GLY A 227 11.03 -10.48 -2.51
C GLY A 227 9.67 -9.89 -2.15
N THR A 228 8.64 -10.72 -2.21
CA THR A 228 7.25 -10.33 -1.97
C THR A 228 6.98 -9.93 -0.52
N ALA A 229 7.66 -10.57 0.43
CA ALA A 229 7.46 -10.27 1.84
C ALA A 229 7.85 -8.82 2.18
N ARG A 230 9.02 -8.38 1.74
CA ARG A 230 9.49 -7.00 1.94
C ARG A 230 8.75 -6.00 1.05
N ASP A 231 8.46 -6.37 -0.22
CA ASP A 231 7.79 -5.45 -1.16
C ASP A 231 6.33 -5.20 -0.81
N VAL A 232 5.63 -6.17 -0.19
CA VAL A 232 4.17 -6.13 -0.02
C VAL A 232 3.71 -6.36 1.41
N ILE A 233 4.21 -7.40 2.11
CA ILE A 233 3.70 -7.74 3.44
C ILE A 233 4.13 -6.72 4.47
N GLN A 234 5.41 -6.32 4.49
CA GLN A 234 6.00 -5.40 5.44
C GLN A 234 5.27 -4.05 5.52
N ASN A 235 4.70 -3.63 4.43
CA ASN A 235 4.02 -2.34 4.29
C ASN A 235 2.51 -2.53 4.13
N HIS A 236 2.03 -2.67 2.92
CA HIS A 236 0.60 -2.67 2.59
C HIS A 236 -0.23 -3.67 3.41
N LEU A 237 0.22 -4.94 3.52
CA LEU A 237 -0.59 -5.94 4.23
C LEU A 237 -0.57 -5.74 5.74
N LEU A 238 0.55 -5.32 6.33
CA LEU A 238 0.59 -5.00 7.76
C LEU A 238 -0.18 -3.73 8.09
N GLN A 239 -0.29 -2.76 7.18
CA GLN A 239 -1.19 -1.61 7.34
C GLN A 239 -2.67 -2.03 7.27
N LEU A 240 -3.06 -2.87 6.28
CA LEU A 240 -4.41 -3.43 6.20
C LEU A 240 -4.75 -4.27 7.43
N PHE A 241 -3.80 -5.06 7.91
CA PHE A 241 -3.91 -5.82 9.15
C PHE A 241 -4.13 -4.89 10.34
N ALA A 242 -3.32 -3.84 10.51
CA ALA A 242 -3.44 -2.92 11.61
C ALA A 242 -4.82 -2.23 11.64
N LEU A 243 -5.31 -1.73 10.52
CA LEU A 243 -6.63 -1.13 10.39
C LEU A 243 -7.77 -2.13 10.67
N THR A 244 -7.58 -3.40 10.30
CA THR A 244 -8.56 -4.46 10.55
C THR A 244 -8.60 -4.85 12.04
N ALA A 245 -7.44 -4.88 12.70
CA ALA A 245 -7.29 -5.48 14.04
C ALA A 245 -7.26 -4.46 15.18
N MET A 246 -7.06 -3.17 14.92
CA MET A 246 -6.99 -2.12 15.93
C MET A 246 -8.30 -1.94 16.70
N GLU A 247 -8.24 -1.32 17.88
CA GLU A 247 -9.42 -0.83 18.59
C GLU A 247 -9.95 0.47 17.95
N GLU A 248 -11.16 0.87 18.35
CA GLU A 248 -11.72 2.16 17.95
C GLU A 248 -10.84 3.29 18.50
N PRO A 249 -10.34 4.22 17.66
CA PRO A 249 -9.54 5.34 18.14
C PRO A 249 -10.42 6.36 18.88
N ALA A 250 -9.83 7.11 19.79
CA ALA A 250 -10.53 8.16 20.55
C ALA A 250 -11.05 9.28 19.64
N SER A 251 -10.32 9.57 18.55
CA SER A 251 -10.75 10.44 17.46
C SER A 251 -10.14 9.95 16.14
N PHE A 252 -10.59 10.50 15.01
CA PHE A 252 -9.96 10.23 13.70
C PHE A 252 -8.75 11.14 13.42
N ASP A 253 -8.25 11.85 14.41
CA ASP A 253 -6.99 12.57 14.30
C ASP A 253 -5.81 11.60 14.11
N ALA A 254 -4.79 12.08 13.43
CA ALA A 254 -3.64 11.24 13.08
C ALA A 254 -2.95 10.60 14.30
N ALA A 255 -2.89 11.31 15.44
CA ALA A 255 -2.26 10.80 16.65
C ALA A 255 -3.01 9.59 17.22
N ASP A 256 -4.34 9.67 17.34
CA ASP A 256 -5.18 8.61 17.91
C ASP A 256 -5.25 7.40 16.98
N LEU A 257 -5.42 7.63 15.66
CA LEU A 257 -5.46 6.56 14.67
C LEU A 257 -4.13 5.77 14.64
N ARG A 258 -3.00 6.48 14.65
CA ARG A 258 -1.67 5.86 14.65
C ARG A 258 -1.40 5.11 15.95
N ALA A 259 -1.80 5.67 17.10
CA ALA A 259 -1.63 5.02 18.40
C ALA A 259 -2.34 3.66 18.45
N GLU A 260 -3.55 3.52 17.90
CA GLU A 260 -4.26 2.24 17.86
C GLU A 260 -3.63 1.25 16.87
N LYS A 261 -3.12 1.71 15.73
CA LYS A 261 -2.35 0.85 14.81
C LYS A 261 -1.05 0.35 15.45
N GLU A 262 -0.27 1.23 16.08
CA GLU A 262 0.95 0.84 16.79
C GLU A 262 0.67 -0.13 17.93
N LYS A 263 -0.39 0.10 18.69
CA LYS A 263 -0.80 -0.76 19.80
C LYS A 263 -1.06 -2.19 19.33
N VAL A 264 -1.77 -2.39 18.25
CA VAL A 264 -2.03 -3.73 17.73
C VAL A 264 -0.78 -4.36 17.12
N LEU A 265 0.06 -3.60 16.41
CA LEU A 265 1.33 -4.11 15.85
C LEU A 265 2.28 -4.61 16.96
N ARG A 266 2.39 -3.90 18.09
CA ARG A 266 3.18 -4.34 19.27
C ARG A 266 2.66 -5.63 19.90
N GLN A 267 1.39 -5.93 19.75
CA GLN A 267 0.75 -7.13 20.30
C GLN A 267 0.87 -8.36 19.41
N VAL A 268 1.34 -8.21 18.18
CA VAL A 268 1.53 -9.32 17.25
C VAL A 268 2.50 -10.35 17.84
N ARG A 269 2.15 -11.62 17.68
CA ARG A 269 3.02 -12.77 17.97
C ARG A 269 3.13 -13.64 16.74
N LEU A 270 4.34 -14.03 16.44
CA LEU A 270 4.64 -15.02 15.41
C LEU A 270 4.36 -16.42 15.94
N PRO A 271 4.06 -17.39 15.08
CA PRO A 271 4.01 -18.80 15.46
C PRO A 271 5.34 -19.25 16.08
N GLU A 272 5.29 -20.14 17.06
CA GLU A 272 6.49 -20.72 17.69
C GLU A 272 7.37 -21.45 16.65
N ASP A 273 6.74 -22.14 15.71
CA ASP A 273 7.41 -22.79 14.60
C ASP A 273 7.12 -22.04 13.29
N LEU A 274 8.10 -21.28 12.81
CA LEU A 274 8.02 -20.52 11.56
C LEU A 274 7.91 -21.43 10.32
N ALA A 275 8.40 -22.66 10.38
CA ALA A 275 8.31 -23.61 9.26
C ALA A 275 6.86 -24.03 8.99
N THR A 276 6.03 -24.06 10.01
CA THR A 276 4.61 -24.41 9.89
C THR A 276 3.67 -23.22 9.85
N GLY A 277 4.12 -22.08 10.36
CA GLY A 277 3.35 -20.83 10.41
C GLY A 277 3.63 -19.84 9.27
N THR A 278 4.55 -20.18 8.37
CA THR A 278 4.89 -19.37 7.20
C THR A 278 5.03 -20.24 5.94
N ALA A 279 4.88 -19.63 4.78
CA ALA A 279 5.15 -20.29 3.50
C ALA A 279 5.73 -19.27 2.52
N ARG A 280 6.69 -19.71 1.69
CA ARG A 280 7.25 -18.94 0.60
C ARG A 280 7.34 -19.75 -0.68
N GLY A 281 7.24 -19.07 -1.83
CA GLY A 281 7.31 -19.75 -3.10
C GLY A 281 7.86 -18.89 -4.23
N GLN A 282 8.23 -19.56 -5.32
CA GLN A 282 8.57 -18.91 -6.58
C GLN A 282 7.64 -19.41 -7.69
N TYR A 283 7.15 -18.53 -8.57
CA TYR A 283 6.35 -18.97 -9.68
C TYR A 283 7.20 -19.71 -10.72
N ALA A 284 6.72 -20.89 -11.08
CA ALA A 284 7.20 -21.69 -12.21
C ALA A 284 6.42 -21.35 -13.48
N ALA A 285 6.88 -21.85 -14.62
CA ALA A 285 6.15 -21.74 -15.87
C ALA A 285 4.70 -22.24 -15.76
N GLY A 286 3.79 -21.60 -16.49
CA GLY A 286 2.37 -21.91 -16.45
C GLY A 286 1.58 -21.13 -17.48
N TRP A 287 0.34 -20.75 -17.13
CA TRP A 287 -0.57 -20.08 -18.05
C TRP A 287 -1.13 -18.81 -17.42
N ARG A 288 -1.27 -17.75 -18.21
CA ARG A 288 -1.94 -16.51 -17.86
C ARG A 288 -2.82 -16.05 -19.00
N GLY A 289 -4.13 -15.95 -18.76
CA GLY A 289 -5.07 -15.48 -19.79
C GLY A 289 -5.07 -16.31 -21.09
N GLY A 290 -4.71 -17.61 -21.01
CA GLY A 290 -4.59 -18.47 -22.17
C GLY A 290 -3.21 -18.47 -22.84
N GLU A 291 -2.26 -17.65 -22.38
CA GLU A 291 -0.88 -17.59 -22.88
C GLU A 291 0.08 -18.35 -21.95
N GLN A 292 1.06 -19.02 -22.52
CA GLN A 292 2.13 -19.67 -21.78
C GLN A 292 3.11 -18.61 -21.26
N VAL A 293 3.48 -18.67 -20.00
CA VAL A 293 4.41 -17.74 -19.34
C VAL A 293 5.55 -18.49 -18.67
N GLY A 294 6.75 -17.88 -18.66
CA GLY A 294 7.93 -18.43 -18.00
C GLY A 294 7.85 -18.39 -16.47
N GLY A 295 8.77 -19.12 -15.83
CA GLY A 295 8.97 -19.08 -14.39
C GLY A 295 9.91 -17.93 -13.95
N PHE A 296 9.97 -17.68 -12.64
CA PHE A 296 10.78 -16.58 -12.07
C PHE A 296 12.27 -16.67 -12.44
N LEU A 297 12.87 -17.84 -12.32
CA LEU A 297 14.28 -18.07 -12.66
C LEU A 297 14.57 -17.97 -14.18
N GLN A 298 13.53 -17.84 -15.01
CA GLN A 298 13.63 -17.65 -16.45
C GLN A 298 13.45 -16.17 -16.87
N GLU A 299 13.10 -15.29 -15.93
CA GLU A 299 12.96 -13.86 -16.19
C GLU A 299 14.34 -13.24 -16.42
N GLU A 300 14.43 -12.29 -17.35
CA GLU A 300 15.67 -11.60 -17.69
C GLU A 300 16.21 -10.82 -16.47
N GLY A 301 17.50 -11.01 -16.16
CA GLY A 301 18.18 -10.34 -15.05
C GLY A 301 18.03 -11.02 -13.69
N ILE A 302 17.40 -12.21 -13.61
CA ILE A 302 17.34 -13.03 -12.39
C ILE A 302 18.47 -14.05 -12.37
N ALA A 303 19.15 -14.18 -11.23
CA ALA A 303 20.18 -15.20 -11.04
C ALA A 303 19.55 -16.61 -11.05
N PRO A 304 20.17 -17.60 -11.73
CA PRO A 304 19.59 -18.96 -11.82
C PRO A 304 19.42 -19.68 -10.47
N ASP A 305 20.16 -19.25 -9.48
CA ASP A 305 20.15 -19.76 -8.09
C ASP A 305 19.45 -18.82 -7.10
N SER A 306 18.75 -17.80 -7.61
CA SER A 306 18.03 -16.84 -6.76
C SER A 306 17.04 -17.56 -5.82
N ILE A 307 17.11 -17.21 -4.54
CA ILE A 307 16.20 -17.69 -3.48
C ILE A 307 15.12 -16.65 -3.14
N THR A 308 15.00 -15.60 -3.94
CA THR A 308 14.01 -14.54 -3.73
C THR A 308 12.59 -15.09 -3.95
N GLU A 309 11.74 -14.95 -2.95
CA GLU A 309 10.37 -15.42 -3.04
C GLU A 309 9.48 -14.45 -3.83
N THR A 310 8.59 -15.01 -4.66
CA THR A 310 7.55 -14.28 -5.39
C THR A 310 6.16 -14.50 -4.81
N TYR A 311 6.10 -15.30 -3.76
CA TYR A 311 4.92 -15.56 -2.94
C TYR A 311 5.36 -15.68 -1.48
N ALA A 312 4.59 -15.06 -0.61
CA ALA A 312 4.77 -15.16 0.83
C ALA A 312 3.41 -15.30 1.52
N ALA A 313 3.32 -16.18 2.50
CA ALA A 313 2.19 -16.27 3.42
C ALA A 313 2.67 -16.39 4.85
N ILE A 314 2.02 -15.68 5.75
CA ILE A 314 2.35 -15.66 7.18
C ILE A 314 1.09 -15.76 8.03
N ARG A 315 1.19 -16.47 9.16
CA ARG A 315 0.20 -16.45 10.22
C ARG A 315 0.66 -15.48 11.30
N LEU A 316 -0.27 -14.65 11.78
CA LEU A 316 -0.07 -13.75 12.91
C LEU A 316 -1.13 -14.02 13.96
N ASP A 317 -0.75 -13.98 15.23
CA ASP A 317 -1.66 -14.07 16.36
C ASP A 317 -1.60 -12.76 17.17
N VAL A 318 -2.76 -12.31 17.68
CA VAL A 318 -2.87 -11.10 18.52
C VAL A 318 -3.50 -11.52 19.85
N PRO A 319 -2.70 -11.82 20.89
CA PRO A 319 -3.21 -12.34 22.16
C PRO A 319 -3.77 -11.23 23.06
N ASN A 320 -4.72 -10.45 22.54
CA ASN A 320 -5.46 -9.47 23.29
C ASN A 320 -6.92 -9.90 23.49
N ARG A 321 -7.69 -9.09 24.21
CA ARG A 321 -9.08 -9.42 24.54
C ARG A 321 -9.98 -9.53 23.31
N ARG A 322 -9.69 -8.75 22.25
CA ARG A 322 -10.48 -8.77 21.01
C ARG A 322 -10.18 -10.00 20.16
N TRP A 323 -8.91 -10.41 20.06
CA TRP A 323 -8.45 -11.35 19.03
C TRP A 323 -7.88 -12.68 19.55
N ALA A 324 -7.77 -12.87 20.87
CA ALA A 324 -7.20 -14.11 21.40
C ALA A 324 -7.88 -15.36 20.82
N GLY A 325 -7.09 -16.23 20.17
CA GLY A 325 -7.55 -17.45 19.51
C GLY A 325 -8.09 -17.27 18.08
N THR A 326 -8.06 -16.05 17.55
CA THR A 326 -8.43 -15.75 16.14
C THR A 326 -7.17 -15.40 15.35
N PRO A 327 -6.64 -16.32 14.54
CA PRO A 327 -5.45 -16.04 13.72
C PRO A 327 -5.76 -15.15 12.54
N PHE A 328 -4.75 -14.40 12.12
CA PHE A 328 -4.71 -13.63 10.89
C PHE A 328 -3.76 -14.30 9.91
N TYR A 329 -4.24 -14.59 8.72
CA TYR A 329 -3.45 -15.15 7.62
C TYR A 329 -3.27 -14.08 6.55
N LEU A 330 -2.03 -13.67 6.33
CA LEU A 330 -1.65 -12.71 5.30
C LEU A 330 -0.96 -13.45 4.18
N ARG A 331 -1.34 -13.18 2.92
CA ARG A 331 -0.61 -13.68 1.76
C ARG A 331 -0.50 -12.64 0.66
N ALA A 332 0.64 -12.66 -0.01
CA ALA A 332 0.89 -11.91 -1.22
C ALA A 332 1.62 -12.78 -2.25
N GLY A 333 1.41 -12.52 -3.54
CA GLY A 333 2.14 -13.27 -4.56
C GLY A 333 1.90 -12.76 -5.97
N LYS A 334 2.86 -13.08 -6.84
CA LYS A 334 2.85 -12.76 -8.28
C LYS A 334 2.47 -13.98 -9.11
N ARG A 335 2.01 -13.76 -10.36
CA ARG A 335 1.55 -14.84 -11.25
C ARG A 335 0.46 -15.73 -10.63
N LEU A 336 -0.35 -15.18 -9.73
CA LEU A 336 -1.51 -15.85 -9.16
C LEU A 336 -2.69 -15.88 -10.14
N GLY A 337 -3.75 -16.59 -9.80
CA GLY A 337 -4.88 -16.85 -10.67
C GLY A 337 -5.60 -15.60 -11.19
N ARG A 338 -5.61 -14.51 -10.40
CA ARG A 338 -6.12 -13.20 -10.80
C ARG A 338 -5.56 -12.10 -9.90
N ARG A 339 -5.65 -10.86 -10.38
CA ARG A 339 -5.34 -9.68 -9.57
C ARG A 339 -6.48 -9.40 -8.60
N VAL A 340 -6.18 -9.37 -7.29
CA VAL A 340 -7.16 -9.02 -6.25
C VAL A 340 -6.45 -8.60 -4.97
N THR A 341 -7.01 -7.60 -4.27
CA THR A 341 -6.70 -7.31 -2.87
C THR A 341 -7.99 -7.32 -2.08
N GLU A 342 -8.07 -8.18 -1.06
CA GLU A 342 -9.25 -8.30 -0.21
C GLU A 342 -8.89 -8.60 1.24
N ILE A 343 -9.80 -8.22 2.15
CA ILE A 343 -9.80 -8.61 3.56
C ILE A 343 -11.06 -9.45 3.78
N ALA A 344 -10.92 -10.67 4.24
CA ALA A 344 -12.02 -11.59 4.50
C ALA A 344 -12.07 -11.95 5.99
N LEU A 345 -13.15 -11.55 6.67
CA LEU A 345 -13.47 -11.99 8.02
C LEU A 345 -14.37 -13.22 7.89
N VAL A 346 -13.88 -14.37 8.30
CA VAL A 346 -14.62 -15.63 8.27
C VAL A 346 -15.21 -15.87 9.65
N PHE A 347 -16.53 -15.98 9.73
CA PHE A 347 -17.23 -16.17 10.99
C PHE A 347 -17.18 -17.62 11.45
N LYS A 348 -17.29 -17.82 12.75
CA LYS A 348 -17.44 -19.15 13.34
C LYS A 348 -18.68 -19.84 12.80
N LYS A 349 -18.60 -21.15 12.65
CA LYS A 349 -19.76 -21.95 12.28
C LYS A 349 -20.84 -21.88 13.34
N VAL A 350 -22.10 -22.00 12.92
CA VAL A 350 -23.21 -22.07 13.85
C VAL A 350 -23.05 -23.26 14.81
N PRO A 351 -23.32 -23.10 16.13
CA PRO A 351 -23.09 -24.14 17.13
C PRO A 351 -23.92 -25.40 16.89
N MET A 352 -25.11 -25.24 16.30
CA MET A 352 -26.04 -26.34 16.03
C MET A 352 -26.41 -26.36 14.55
N PRO A 353 -25.82 -27.27 13.75
CA PRO A 353 -25.94 -27.25 12.29
C PRO A 353 -27.21 -27.97 11.82
N TYR A 354 -28.40 -27.61 12.32
CA TYR A 354 -29.67 -28.23 11.91
C TYR A 354 -29.86 -28.25 10.38
N PHE A 355 -29.54 -27.14 9.73
CA PHE A 355 -29.72 -27.02 8.29
C PHE A 355 -28.69 -27.80 7.48
N GLN A 356 -27.53 -28.12 8.04
CA GLN A 356 -26.53 -28.97 7.36
C GLN A 356 -26.97 -30.45 7.27
N GLN A 357 -27.93 -30.85 8.11
CA GLN A 357 -28.50 -32.20 8.12
C GLN A 357 -29.66 -32.37 7.14
N ILE A 358 -30.12 -31.28 6.54
CA ILE A 358 -31.22 -31.30 5.56
C ILE A 358 -30.63 -31.60 4.19
N GLU A 359 -31.13 -32.63 3.54
CA GLU A 359 -30.71 -33.03 2.19
C GLU A 359 -30.83 -31.84 1.22
N GLY A 360 -29.78 -31.63 0.43
CA GLY A 360 -29.67 -30.52 -0.51
C GLY A 360 -29.15 -29.22 0.07
N SER A 361 -29.04 -29.11 1.39
CA SER A 361 -28.46 -27.89 2.03
C SER A 361 -26.94 -27.88 1.93
N ASP A 362 -26.40 -26.74 1.49
CA ASP A 362 -24.97 -26.45 1.45
C ASP A 362 -24.72 -25.08 2.12
N VAL A 363 -24.39 -25.11 3.40
CA VAL A 363 -24.18 -23.91 4.22
C VAL A 363 -22.76 -23.89 4.72
N GLY A 364 -21.95 -22.99 4.15
CA GLY A 364 -20.59 -22.71 4.58
C GLY A 364 -20.53 -21.76 5.79
N ALA A 365 -19.34 -21.39 6.17
CA ALA A 365 -19.13 -20.29 7.11
C ALA A 365 -19.57 -18.96 6.48
N ASN A 366 -20.22 -18.12 7.26
CA ASN A 366 -20.50 -16.75 6.84
C ASN A 366 -19.18 -15.98 6.69
N ALA A 367 -19.14 -15.01 5.78
CA ALA A 367 -17.95 -14.20 5.59
C ALA A 367 -18.33 -12.76 5.22
N LEU A 368 -17.61 -11.82 5.78
CA LEU A 368 -17.62 -10.43 5.37
C LEU A 368 -16.31 -10.18 4.60
N VAL A 369 -16.42 -9.81 3.34
CA VAL A 369 -15.28 -9.60 2.45
C VAL A 369 -15.23 -8.15 2.01
N ILE A 370 -14.15 -7.45 2.36
CA ILE A 370 -13.87 -6.08 1.92
C ILE A 370 -12.95 -6.18 0.73
N ARG A 371 -13.45 -5.81 -0.45
CA ARG A 371 -12.71 -5.83 -1.72
C ARG A 371 -12.05 -4.48 -1.92
N VAL A 372 -10.72 -4.46 -1.88
CA VAL A 372 -9.91 -3.24 -2.02
C VAL A 372 -9.65 -2.91 -3.49
N GLN A 373 -9.42 -3.95 -4.31
CA GLN A 373 -9.25 -3.84 -5.78
C GLN A 373 -9.36 -5.21 -6.44
N PRO A 374 -9.68 -5.30 -7.77
CA PRO A 374 -10.07 -4.20 -8.66
C PRO A 374 -11.52 -3.76 -8.47
N ASP A 375 -12.39 -4.65 -8.02
CA ASP A 375 -13.84 -4.45 -7.87
C ASP A 375 -14.13 -3.96 -6.45
N GLU A 376 -14.04 -2.66 -6.24
CA GLU A 376 -14.17 -2.01 -4.94
C GLU A 376 -15.54 -2.22 -4.32
N GLY A 377 -15.59 -2.71 -3.07
CA GLY A 377 -16.87 -2.96 -2.40
C GLY A 377 -16.81 -3.87 -1.18
N VAL A 378 -17.98 -4.27 -0.71
CA VAL A 378 -18.15 -5.18 0.43
C VAL A 378 -19.14 -6.29 0.05
N THR A 379 -18.78 -7.54 0.32
CA THR A 379 -19.60 -8.72 0.10
C THR A 379 -19.90 -9.40 1.43
N LEU A 380 -21.17 -9.62 1.76
CA LEU A 380 -21.60 -10.44 2.87
C LEU A 380 -22.11 -11.78 2.35
N LYS A 381 -21.46 -12.88 2.76
CA LYS A 381 -21.87 -14.25 2.46
C LYS A 381 -22.64 -14.84 3.65
N PHE A 382 -23.85 -15.37 3.40
CA PHE A 382 -24.70 -15.97 4.45
C PHE A 382 -25.66 -17.03 3.86
N GLY A 383 -26.23 -17.87 4.74
CA GLY A 383 -27.20 -18.87 4.33
C GLY A 383 -28.62 -18.31 4.13
N SER A 384 -29.29 -18.67 3.06
CA SER A 384 -30.68 -18.32 2.79
C SER A 384 -31.49 -19.53 2.35
N LYS A 385 -32.78 -19.54 2.72
CA LYS A 385 -33.71 -20.60 2.31
C LYS A 385 -33.91 -20.57 0.79
N VAL A 386 -33.75 -21.74 0.16
CA VAL A 386 -34.10 -21.91 -1.26
C VAL A 386 -35.63 -21.82 -1.41
N PRO A 387 -36.14 -21.08 -2.41
CA PRO A 387 -37.58 -21.06 -2.69
C PRO A 387 -38.13 -22.48 -2.95
N GLY A 388 -39.22 -22.83 -2.28
CA GLY A 388 -39.82 -24.17 -2.40
C GLY A 388 -40.48 -24.62 -1.09
N THR A 389 -40.97 -25.85 -1.07
CA THR A 389 -41.71 -26.46 0.04
C THR A 389 -40.80 -27.06 1.12
N THR A 390 -39.53 -27.26 0.83
CA THR A 390 -38.51 -27.82 1.73
C THR A 390 -37.73 -26.70 2.41
N MET A 391 -37.17 -26.99 3.61
CA MET A 391 -36.30 -26.07 4.36
C MET A 391 -34.82 -26.13 3.90
N GLU A 392 -34.58 -26.38 2.63
CA GLU A 392 -33.23 -26.35 2.06
C GLU A 392 -32.62 -24.95 2.18
N VAL A 393 -31.36 -24.88 2.62
CA VAL A 393 -30.61 -23.62 2.78
C VAL A 393 -29.33 -23.66 1.95
N ARG A 394 -29.05 -22.61 1.23
CA ARG A 394 -27.80 -22.44 0.45
C ARG A 394 -27.15 -21.11 0.76
N ASP A 395 -25.83 -21.04 0.51
CA ASP A 395 -25.08 -19.81 0.58
C ASP A 395 -25.52 -18.82 -0.51
N VAL A 396 -25.74 -17.58 -0.08
CA VAL A 396 -26.03 -16.44 -0.95
C VAL A 396 -25.08 -15.28 -0.61
N THR A 397 -24.98 -14.30 -1.49
CA THR A 397 -24.19 -13.08 -1.27
C THR A 397 -25.06 -11.85 -1.36
N MET A 398 -24.75 -10.87 -0.50
CA MET A 398 -25.20 -9.50 -0.61
C MET A 398 -23.99 -8.63 -0.92
N ASP A 399 -24.05 -7.91 -2.04
CA ASP A 399 -22.93 -7.14 -2.55
C ASP A 399 -23.23 -5.65 -2.54
N PHE A 400 -22.33 -4.89 -1.91
CA PHE A 400 -22.22 -3.46 -2.07
C PHE A 400 -21.03 -3.17 -2.98
N ALA A 401 -21.23 -2.46 -4.08
CA ALA A 401 -20.19 -2.05 -5.01
C ALA A 401 -20.15 -0.50 -5.06
N TYR A 402 -18.97 0.08 -4.87
CA TYR A 402 -18.79 1.53 -4.85
C TYR A 402 -19.27 2.19 -6.13
N GLY A 403 -18.90 1.68 -7.29
CA GLY A 403 -19.28 2.22 -8.59
C GLY A 403 -20.79 2.19 -8.87
N ASN A 404 -21.58 1.41 -8.11
CA ASN A 404 -23.04 1.38 -8.25
C ASN A 404 -23.74 2.28 -7.24
N ALA A 405 -23.11 2.54 -6.09
CA ALA A 405 -23.72 3.29 -4.99
C ALA A 405 -23.41 4.78 -5.04
N PHE A 406 -22.24 5.15 -5.57
CA PHE A 406 -21.81 6.53 -5.71
C PHE A 406 -21.60 6.88 -7.19
N THR A 407 -22.08 8.04 -7.60
CA THR A 407 -21.88 8.56 -8.96
C THR A 407 -20.51 9.17 -9.18
N GLU A 408 -19.82 9.49 -8.08
CA GLU A 408 -18.49 10.06 -8.09
C GLU A 408 -17.45 8.96 -8.29
N SER A 409 -16.52 9.19 -9.21
CA SER A 409 -15.37 8.27 -9.37
C SER A 409 -14.42 8.44 -8.19
N SER A 410 -14.02 7.33 -7.56
CA SER A 410 -12.99 7.34 -6.53
C SER A 410 -11.72 8.04 -7.05
N PRO A 411 -11.18 9.05 -6.33
CA PRO A 411 -9.92 9.66 -6.70
C PRO A 411 -8.79 8.61 -6.68
N GLU A 412 -7.74 8.87 -7.42
CA GLU A 412 -6.53 8.04 -7.35
C GLU A 412 -5.84 8.24 -5.99
N ALA A 413 -5.25 7.18 -5.42
CA ALA A 413 -4.65 7.26 -4.10
C ALA A 413 -3.62 8.40 -3.96
N TYR A 414 -2.84 8.66 -5.00
CA TYR A 414 -1.86 9.75 -4.99
C TYR A 414 -2.50 11.15 -5.03
N GLU A 415 -3.70 11.32 -5.62
CA GLU A 415 -4.44 12.59 -5.51
C GLU A 415 -4.70 12.93 -4.04
N ARG A 416 -5.24 11.96 -3.30
CA ARG A 416 -5.52 12.11 -1.87
C ARG A 416 -4.25 12.39 -1.08
N LEU A 417 -3.21 11.57 -1.25
CA LEU A 417 -1.96 11.69 -0.49
C LEU A 417 -1.22 13.02 -0.76
N ILE A 418 -1.17 13.48 -2.02
CA ILE A 418 -0.57 14.78 -2.35
C ILE A 418 -1.35 15.91 -1.69
N LEU A 419 -2.68 15.87 -1.74
CA LEU A 419 -3.53 16.87 -1.09
C LEU A 419 -3.28 16.90 0.42
N ASP A 420 -3.24 15.74 1.08
CA ASP A 420 -3.00 15.64 2.52
C ASP A 420 -1.60 16.17 2.90
N VAL A 421 -0.58 15.93 2.08
CA VAL A 421 0.74 16.57 2.26
C VAL A 421 0.64 18.08 2.20
N LEU A 422 -0.09 18.64 1.24
CA LEU A 422 -0.24 20.09 1.10
C LEU A 422 -1.05 20.71 2.25
N LEU A 423 -2.06 20.01 2.74
CA LEU A 423 -2.87 20.45 3.89
C LEU A 423 -2.14 20.22 5.24
N GLY A 424 -1.18 19.30 5.29
CA GLY A 424 -0.53 18.88 6.55
C GLY A 424 -1.43 17.95 7.35
N ASP A 425 -2.19 17.12 6.68
CA ASP A 425 -3.10 16.14 7.28
C ASP A 425 -2.47 14.73 7.22
N PRO A 426 -1.84 14.24 8.29
CA PRO A 426 -1.00 13.05 8.24
C PRO A 426 -1.65 11.71 8.63
N PRO A 427 -2.97 11.51 8.81
CA PRO A 427 -3.53 10.24 9.31
C PRO A 427 -3.28 9.04 8.37
N LEU A 428 -3.11 9.27 7.08
CA LEU A 428 -2.86 8.24 6.08
C LEU A 428 -1.35 7.92 5.85
N PHE A 429 -0.46 8.54 6.64
CA PHE A 429 0.98 8.35 6.51
C PHE A 429 1.52 7.63 7.73
N PRO A 430 2.13 6.45 7.57
CA PRO A 430 2.71 5.72 8.69
C PRO A 430 3.86 6.50 9.33
N ARG A 431 3.95 6.46 10.66
CA ARG A 431 5.10 6.92 11.40
C ARG A 431 6.26 5.93 11.33
N HIS A 432 7.43 6.38 11.75
CA HIS A 432 8.58 5.50 11.86
C HIS A 432 8.32 4.32 12.80
N GLU A 433 7.61 4.54 13.91
CA GLU A 433 7.26 3.50 14.89
C GLU A 433 6.45 2.36 14.25
N GLU A 434 5.50 2.67 13.38
CA GLU A 434 4.73 1.65 12.64
C GLU A 434 5.61 0.87 11.66
N VAL A 435 6.53 1.57 10.97
CA VAL A 435 7.50 0.95 10.06
C VAL A 435 8.45 0.03 10.83
N ALA A 436 8.98 0.49 11.96
CA ALA A 436 9.87 -0.29 12.82
C ALA A 436 9.18 -1.54 13.39
N LEU A 437 7.94 -1.40 13.87
CA LEU A 437 7.14 -2.53 14.36
C LEU A 437 6.85 -3.54 13.23
N SER A 438 6.60 -3.07 12.03
CA SER A 438 6.39 -3.94 10.86
C SER A 438 7.65 -4.73 10.51
N TRP A 439 8.84 -4.12 10.61
CA TRP A 439 10.11 -4.82 10.45
C TRP A 439 10.39 -5.81 11.59
N GLN A 440 10.08 -5.47 12.84
CA GLN A 440 10.19 -6.40 13.98
C GLN A 440 9.34 -7.66 13.79
N ILE A 441 8.21 -7.55 13.10
CA ILE A 441 7.37 -8.71 12.74
C ILE A 441 7.99 -9.50 11.59
N LEU A 442 8.52 -8.83 10.56
CA LEU A 442 8.95 -9.52 9.35
C LEU A 442 10.39 -10.04 9.40
N ASP A 443 11.33 -9.33 10.04
CA ASP A 443 12.75 -9.70 10.05
C ASP A 443 12.98 -11.14 10.53
N PRO A 444 12.41 -11.62 11.65
CA PRO A 444 12.60 -13.01 12.09
C PRO A 444 12.15 -14.03 11.04
N ILE A 445 11.12 -13.72 10.26
CA ILE A 445 10.60 -14.60 9.19
C ILE A 445 11.58 -14.65 8.02
N THR A 446 12.06 -13.49 7.57
CA THR A 446 13.00 -13.41 6.44
C THR A 446 14.37 -13.97 6.80
N GLU A 447 14.84 -13.80 8.03
CA GLU A 447 16.05 -14.43 8.57
C GLU A 447 15.91 -15.96 8.62
N PHE A 448 14.78 -16.46 9.12
CA PHE A 448 14.49 -17.89 9.07
C PHE A 448 14.51 -18.42 7.64
N TRP A 449 13.83 -17.75 6.70
CA TRP A 449 13.80 -18.17 5.30
C TRP A 449 15.17 -18.14 4.62
N ALA A 450 16.06 -17.24 5.02
CA ALA A 450 17.42 -17.17 4.48
C ALA A 450 18.25 -18.44 4.84
N THR A 451 17.89 -19.14 5.93
CA THR A 451 18.52 -20.41 6.32
C THR A 451 17.92 -21.62 5.60
N GLN A 452 16.80 -21.45 4.94
CA GLN A 452 16.09 -22.52 4.24
C GLN A 452 16.47 -22.52 2.74
N GLY A 453 16.67 -23.63 2.13
CA GLY A 453 17.05 -23.74 0.71
C GLY A 453 16.16 -22.98 -0.27
N GLN A 454 16.01 -23.48 -1.48
CA GLN A 454 15.18 -22.87 -2.52
C GLN A 454 13.70 -22.78 -2.08
N PRO A 455 12.99 -21.67 -2.40
CA PRO A 455 11.54 -21.58 -2.20
C PRO A 455 10.79 -22.67 -2.97
N GLU A 456 9.64 -23.08 -2.43
CA GLU A 456 8.76 -24.05 -3.11
C GLU A 456 8.26 -23.48 -4.43
N GLN A 457 8.26 -24.29 -5.49
CA GLN A 457 7.76 -23.86 -6.79
C GLN A 457 6.23 -23.96 -6.84
N TYR A 458 5.56 -22.92 -7.33
CA TYR A 458 4.13 -22.95 -7.66
C TYR A 458 3.90 -22.59 -9.12
N ARG A 459 2.98 -23.26 -9.76
CA ARG A 459 2.67 -23.05 -11.18
C ARG A 459 2.00 -21.67 -11.37
N SER A 460 2.43 -20.89 -12.35
CA SER A 460 1.78 -19.65 -12.75
C SER A 460 0.30 -19.87 -13.07
N GLY A 461 -0.56 -18.98 -12.60
CA GLY A 461 -2.02 -19.08 -12.71
C GLY A 461 -2.70 -19.86 -11.58
N THR A 462 -1.94 -20.41 -10.61
CA THR A 462 -2.49 -21.04 -9.39
C THR A 462 -2.58 -20.04 -8.22
N TRP A 463 -2.89 -20.54 -7.02
CA TRP A 463 -3.03 -19.69 -5.82
C TRP A 463 -1.84 -19.79 -4.85
N GLY A 464 -0.69 -20.24 -5.31
CA GLY A 464 0.53 -20.32 -4.51
C GLY A 464 1.02 -21.75 -4.27
N PRO A 465 2.04 -21.92 -3.42
CA PRO A 465 2.65 -23.21 -3.11
C PRO A 465 1.76 -24.07 -2.19
N ALA A 466 1.95 -25.39 -2.21
CA ALA A 466 1.20 -26.33 -1.37
C ALA A 466 1.44 -26.10 0.14
N SER A 467 2.63 -25.65 0.52
CA SER A 467 2.92 -25.29 1.92
C SER A 467 2.00 -24.20 2.46
N ALA A 468 1.56 -23.26 1.62
CA ALA A 468 0.59 -22.24 2.02
C ALA A 468 -0.79 -22.82 2.31
N ASP A 469 -1.26 -23.77 1.50
CA ASP A 469 -2.52 -24.50 1.77
C ASP A 469 -2.38 -25.37 3.04
N ALA A 470 -1.24 -26.05 3.20
CA ALA A 470 -0.96 -26.87 4.38
C ALA A 470 -0.92 -26.05 5.68
N MET A 471 -0.47 -24.79 5.64
CA MET A 471 -0.47 -23.89 6.80
C MET A 471 -1.87 -23.69 7.38
N LEU A 472 -2.87 -23.44 6.56
CA LEU A 472 -4.26 -23.27 7.00
C LEU A 472 -4.91 -24.62 7.34
N ALA A 473 -4.59 -25.68 6.57
CA ALA A 473 -5.16 -27.01 6.77
C ALA A 473 -4.84 -27.60 8.16
N ARG A 474 -3.69 -27.27 8.74
CA ARG A 474 -3.33 -27.66 10.12
C ARG A 474 -4.32 -27.13 11.16
N ASP A 475 -4.90 -25.98 10.90
CA ASP A 475 -5.92 -25.36 11.74
C ASP A 475 -7.37 -25.74 11.29
N GLY A 476 -7.51 -26.67 10.35
CA GLY A 476 -8.80 -27.08 9.78
C GLY A 476 -9.44 -26.01 8.90
N ARG A 477 -8.65 -25.10 8.33
CA ARG A 477 -9.06 -23.96 7.52
C ARG A 477 -8.56 -24.07 6.10
N VAL A 478 -9.12 -23.26 5.22
CA VAL A 478 -8.70 -23.18 3.81
C VAL A 478 -8.61 -21.73 3.37
N TRP A 479 -7.74 -21.46 2.41
CA TRP A 479 -7.69 -20.15 1.78
C TRP A 479 -8.98 -19.88 1.00
N ARG A 480 -9.54 -18.71 1.20
CA ARG A 480 -10.54 -18.18 0.28
C ARG A 480 -9.89 -18.03 -1.10
N ARG A 481 -10.63 -18.43 -2.12
CA ARG A 481 -10.29 -18.18 -3.54
C ARG A 481 -11.21 -17.08 -4.03
N PRO A 482 -10.71 -15.84 -4.14
CA PRO A 482 -11.48 -14.66 -4.53
C PRO A 482 -12.14 -14.80 -5.90
#